data_bd7dc232ce496f62e1943e6fc6c0d9e3
#
_entry.id   bd7dc232ce496f62e1943e6fc6c0d9e3
#
_cell.length_a   1.000
_cell.length_b   1.000
_cell.length_c   1.000
_cell.angle_alpha   90.00
_cell.angle_beta   90.00
_cell.angle_gamma   90.00
#
_symmetry.space_group_name_H-M   'P 1'
#
loop_
_entity.id
_entity.type
_entity.pdbx_description
1 polymer ?
#
loop_
_entity_poly.entity_id
_entity_poly.type
_entity_poly.pdbx_seq_one_letter_code
_entity_poly.pdbx_strand_id
1 'polypeptide(L)'
;MKAKRHLKPTNLLANLPARPEPTEIFETLLTQPGVRIERIISTGQASPAGFWCDQAQAEWVLLVQGAAVLKFEDEFNCRELKTGDYLYIEPRRRHRVEMTQADPPTIWLAVHIESTH
;
A
#
# COMPACT_ATOMS: atom_id res chain seq x y z
N MET A 1 -22.95 -21.93 12.59
CA MET A 1 -22.47 -20.97 12.24
C MET A 1 -21.16 -21.07 11.95
N LYS A 2 -20.65 -20.66 11.38
CA LYS A 2 -19.51 -20.72 11.06
C LYS A 2 -18.69 -19.75 11.45
N ALA A 3 -18.97 -19.16 12.15
CA ALA A 3 -18.25 -18.09 12.55
C ALA A 3 -16.92 -18.28 13.03
N LYS A 4 -16.53 -19.45 13.26
CA LYS A 4 -15.32 -19.60 13.80
C LYS A 4 -14.23 -19.53 12.97
N ARG A 5 -14.34 -19.56 11.75
CA ARG A 5 -13.18 -19.59 10.94
C ARG A 5 -12.28 -18.43 11.16
N HIS A 6 -12.72 -17.37 11.73
CA HIS A 6 -11.84 -16.25 11.92
C HIS A 6 -11.27 -16.20 13.30
N LEU A 7 -11.20 -17.32 13.94
CA LEU A 7 -10.72 -17.31 15.31
C LEU A 7 -9.25 -17.07 15.47
N LYS A 8 -8.44 -17.33 14.47
CA LYS A 8 -7.03 -17.08 14.59
C LYS A 8 -6.68 -15.73 14.03
N PRO A 9 -5.99 -14.90 14.78
CA PRO A 9 -5.51 -13.66 14.20
C PRO A 9 -4.45 -13.92 13.17
N THR A 10 -4.32 -13.01 12.23
CA THR A 10 -3.25 -13.05 11.27
C THR A 10 -2.37 -11.83 11.48
N ASN A 11 -1.18 -11.85 10.93
CA ASN A 11 -0.20 -10.83 11.18
C ASN A 11 0.27 -10.23 9.88
N LEU A 12 0.31 -8.90 9.81
CA LEU A 12 0.73 -8.20 8.61
C LEU A 12 2.18 -8.49 8.24
N LEU A 13 2.98 -8.97 9.18
CA LEU A 13 4.37 -9.28 8.93
C LEU A 13 4.61 -10.78 8.71
N ALA A 14 3.56 -11.58 8.63
CA ALA A 14 3.70 -13.01 8.42
C ALA A 14 3.77 -13.36 6.95
N ASN A 15 4.43 -14.48 6.65
CA ASN A 15 4.47 -15.03 5.29
C ASN A 15 5.03 -14.07 4.27
N LEU A 16 6.14 -13.42 4.62
CA LEU A 16 6.81 -12.51 3.71
C LEU A 16 7.75 -13.29 2.79
N PRO A 17 7.99 -12.79 1.57
CA PRO A 17 8.90 -13.48 0.67
C PRO A 17 10.32 -13.50 1.22
N ALA A 18 11.01 -14.62 1.01
CA ALA A 18 12.37 -14.78 1.52
C ALA A 18 13.39 -14.02 0.70
N ARG A 19 13.02 -13.60 -0.50
CA ARG A 19 13.93 -12.86 -1.39
C ARG A 19 13.09 -11.94 -2.27
N PRO A 20 13.72 -10.98 -2.93
CA PRO A 20 12.96 -10.05 -3.77
C PRO A 20 12.14 -10.77 -4.84
N GLU A 21 10.95 -10.26 -5.08
CA GLU A 21 10.03 -10.79 -6.08
C GLU A 21 10.09 -9.93 -7.34
N PRO A 22 9.74 -10.47 -8.49
CA PRO A 22 9.78 -9.66 -9.72
C PRO A 22 8.80 -8.49 -9.72
N THR A 23 7.68 -8.64 -9.04
CA THR A 23 6.66 -7.59 -8.96
C THR A 23 6.18 -7.45 -7.53
N GLU A 24 5.47 -6.36 -7.27
CA GLU A 24 4.82 -6.20 -5.97
C GLU A 24 3.73 -7.25 -5.79
N ILE A 25 3.47 -7.61 -4.55
CA ILE A 25 2.42 -8.58 -4.21
C ILE A 25 1.28 -7.83 -3.57
N PHE A 26 0.07 -8.02 -4.11
CA PHE A 26 -1.13 -7.38 -3.58
C PHE A 26 -2.05 -8.45 -3.01
N GLU A 27 -2.42 -8.32 -1.74
CA GLU A 27 -3.29 -9.29 -1.08
C GLU A 27 -4.48 -8.57 -0.49
N THR A 28 -5.69 -8.99 -0.87
CA THR A 28 -6.90 -8.40 -0.31
C THR A 28 -7.16 -9.02 1.06
N LEU A 29 -7.22 -8.19 2.08
CA LEU A 29 -7.46 -8.63 3.44
C LEU A 29 -8.93 -8.57 3.82
N LEU A 30 -9.64 -7.59 3.29
CA LEU A 30 -11.05 -7.38 3.60
C LEU A 30 -11.71 -6.63 2.45
N THR A 31 -12.91 -7.05 2.09
CA THR A 31 -13.72 -6.31 1.13
C THR A 31 -15.11 -6.15 1.70
N GLN A 32 -15.59 -4.92 1.76
CA GLN A 32 -16.93 -4.58 2.18
C GLN A 32 -17.45 -3.55 1.18
N PRO A 33 -18.75 -3.31 1.10
CA PRO A 33 -19.24 -2.28 0.19
C PRO A 33 -18.54 -0.95 0.49
N GLY A 34 -17.92 -0.39 -0.53
CA GLY A 34 -17.24 0.89 -0.41
C GLY A 34 -15.86 0.86 0.23
N VAL A 35 -15.38 -0.30 0.69
CA VAL A 35 -14.08 -0.38 1.36
C VAL A 35 -13.33 -1.63 0.94
N ARG A 36 -12.05 -1.48 0.62
CA ARG A 36 -11.17 -2.63 0.38
C ARG A 36 -9.85 -2.39 1.11
N ILE A 37 -9.42 -3.38 1.88
CA ILE A 37 -8.16 -3.30 2.61
C ILE A 37 -7.19 -4.31 2.02
N GLU A 38 -5.99 -3.82 1.69
CA GLU A 38 -4.95 -4.64 1.07
C GLU A 38 -3.65 -4.57 1.84
N ARG A 39 -2.92 -5.68 1.82
CA ARG A 39 -1.51 -5.67 2.18
C ARG A 39 -0.73 -5.66 0.88
N ILE A 40 0.21 -4.73 0.76
CA ILE A 40 1.07 -4.64 -0.42
C ILE A 40 2.50 -4.88 0.04
N ILE A 41 3.17 -5.81 -0.63
CA ILE A 41 4.56 -6.13 -0.32
C ILE A 41 5.42 -5.68 -1.48
N SER A 42 6.33 -4.75 -1.20
CA SER A 42 7.27 -4.24 -2.20
C SER A 42 8.68 -4.72 -1.84
N THR A 43 9.38 -5.24 -2.82
CA THR A 43 10.75 -5.71 -2.61
C THR A 43 11.68 -4.94 -3.54
N GLY A 44 11.60 -3.61 -3.46
CA GLY A 44 12.45 -2.71 -4.23
C GLY A 44 11.79 -2.14 -5.46
N GLN A 45 10.52 -2.44 -5.71
CA GLN A 45 9.84 -1.93 -6.89
C GLN A 45 9.57 -0.44 -6.76
N ALA A 46 9.51 0.21 -7.91
CA ALA A 46 9.13 1.60 -8.04
C ALA A 46 8.21 1.74 -9.24
N SER A 47 7.47 2.82 -9.31
CA SER A 47 6.60 3.06 -10.47
C SER A 47 7.44 3.23 -11.72
N PRO A 48 6.98 2.73 -12.88
CA PRO A 48 7.72 2.94 -14.13
C PRO A 48 7.83 4.42 -14.46
N ALA A 49 8.86 4.77 -15.22
CA ALA A 49 9.08 6.14 -15.63
C ALA A 49 7.85 6.69 -16.34
N GLY A 50 7.43 7.89 -15.97
CA GLY A 50 6.28 8.55 -16.58
C GLY A 50 4.92 8.08 -16.11
N PHE A 51 4.86 7.07 -15.26
CA PHE A 51 3.59 6.56 -14.76
C PHE A 51 3.12 7.38 -13.55
N TRP A 52 1.85 7.75 -13.56
CA TRP A 52 1.21 8.40 -12.42
C TRP A 52 -0.04 7.61 -12.08
N CYS A 53 -0.16 7.20 -10.81
CA CYS A 53 -1.36 6.53 -10.35
C CYS A 53 -2.47 7.56 -10.21
N ASP A 54 -3.62 7.27 -10.80
CA ASP A 54 -4.76 8.17 -10.81
C ASP A 54 -6.00 7.32 -10.65
N GLN A 55 -6.56 7.29 -9.46
CA GLN A 55 -7.67 6.39 -9.18
C GLN A 55 -8.85 7.12 -8.58
N ALA A 56 -10.03 6.57 -8.78
CA ALA A 56 -11.26 7.20 -8.34
C ALA A 56 -11.48 7.10 -6.84
N GLN A 57 -10.94 6.06 -6.21
CA GLN A 57 -11.12 5.89 -4.76
C GLN A 57 -10.09 6.70 -4.00
N ALA A 58 -10.48 7.14 -2.81
CA ALA A 58 -9.50 7.65 -1.87
C ALA A 58 -8.69 6.48 -1.31
N GLU A 59 -7.49 6.76 -0.85
CA GLU A 59 -6.65 5.73 -0.27
C GLU A 59 -5.98 6.24 0.99
N TRP A 60 -6.14 5.51 2.09
CA TRP A 60 -5.38 5.77 3.30
C TRP A 60 -4.32 4.68 3.37
N VAL A 61 -3.05 5.06 3.49
CA VAL A 61 -1.97 4.09 3.44
C VAL A 61 -1.04 4.27 4.62
N LEU A 62 -0.65 3.13 5.22
CA LEU A 62 0.26 3.08 6.35
C LEU A 62 1.47 2.24 5.95
N LEU A 63 2.67 2.77 6.19
CA LEU A 63 3.88 2.01 5.98
C LEU A 63 4.15 1.19 7.24
N VAL A 64 3.88 -0.11 7.16
CA VAL A 64 3.98 -1.00 8.31
C VAL A 64 5.42 -1.40 8.58
N GLN A 65 6.22 -1.54 7.53
CA GLN A 65 7.61 -1.93 7.65
C GLN A 65 8.38 -1.41 6.44
N GLY A 66 9.62 -1.04 6.65
CA GLY A 66 10.50 -0.64 5.55
C GLY A 66 10.55 0.86 5.36
N ALA A 67 10.84 1.28 4.15
CA ALA A 67 10.98 2.69 3.81
C ALA A 67 10.59 2.88 2.35
N ALA A 68 10.05 4.05 2.04
CA ALA A 68 9.62 4.35 0.69
C ALA A 68 9.67 5.84 0.42
N VAL A 69 9.66 6.20 -0.85
CA VAL A 69 9.58 7.59 -1.27
C VAL A 69 8.41 7.72 -2.24
N LEU A 70 7.50 8.63 -1.96
CA LEU A 70 6.37 8.93 -2.82
C LEU A 70 6.52 10.32 -3.41
N LYS A 71 5.95 10.50 -4.59
CA LYS A 71 5.91 11.81 -5.23
C LYS A 71 4.49 12.09 -5.65
N PHE A 72 3.94 13.23 -5.22
CA PHE A 72 2.67 13.71 -5.72
C PHE A 72 2.95 14.64 -6.89
N GLU A 73 2.15 14.51 -7.94
CA GLU A 73 2.37 15.33 -9.13
C GLU A 73 2.26 16.82 -8.82
N ASP A 74 1.38 17.17 -7.88
CA ASP A 74 1.13 18.56 -7.51
C ASP A 74 2.06 19.10 -6.43
N GLU A 75 3.12 18.36 -6.09
CA GLU A 75 4.09 18.84 -5.09
C GLU A 75 5.48 18.85 -5.71
N PHE A 76 6.28 19.84 -5.30
CA PHE A 76 7.63 19.95 -5.82
C PHE A 76 8.55 18.88 -5.22
N ASN A 77 8.44 18.63 -3.92
CA ASN A 77 9.34 17.69 -3.24
C ASN A 77 8.70 16.31 -3.10
N CYS A 78 9.55 15.29 -3.10
CA CYS A 78 9.10 13.93 -2.76
C CYS A 78 8.83 13.84 -1.26
N ARG A 79 8.04 12.86 -0.86
CA ARG A 79 7.80 12.56 0.54
C ARG A 79 8.50 11.28 0.91
N GLU A 80 9.36 11.34 1.91
CA GLU A 80 10.03 10.17 2.42
C GLU A 80 9.20 9.57 3.54
N LEU A 81 8.93 8.28 3.46
CA LEU A 81 8.13 7.57 4.46
C LEU A 81 8.98 6.55 5.16
N LYS A 82 8.78 6.43 6.45
CA LYS A 82 9.44 5.40 7.26
C LYS A 82 8.39 4.63 8.01
N THR A 83 8.77 3.55 8.63
CA THR A 83 7.86 2.68 9.36
C THR A 83 6.99 3.49 10.32
N GLY A 84 5.70 3.28 10.24
CA GLY A 84 4.72 3.97 11.06
C GLY A 84 4.12 5.22 10.44
N ASP A 85 4.69 5.71 9.34
CA ASP A 85 4.13 6.88 8.68
C ASP A 85 2.89 6.49 7.89
N TYR A 86 1.89 7.37 7.88
CA TYR A 86 0.69 7.13 7.10
C TYR A 86 0.26 8.43 6.44
N LEU A 87 -0.53 8.30 5.38
CA LEU A 87 -1.07 9.47 4.73
C LEU A 87 -2.37 9.15 4.00
N TYR A 88 -3.11 10.17 3.69
CA TYR A 88 -4.37 10.05 2.97
C TYR A 88 -4.17 10.61 1.57
N ILE A 89 -4.58 9.85 0.57
CA ILE A 89 -4.48 10.24 -0.83
C ILE A 89 -5.90 10.45 -1.33
N GLU A 90 -6.22 11.69 -1.70
CA GLU A 90 -7.55 12.04 -2.17
C GLU A 90 -7.86 11.35 -3.51
N PRO A 91 -9.14 11.17 -3.86
CA PRO A 91 -9.48 10.65 -5.17
C PRO A 91 -8.85 11.50 -6.27
N ARG A 92 -8.35 10.84 -7.29
CA ARG A 92 -7.77 11.47 -8.48
C ARG A 92 -6.50 12.27 -8.22
N ARG A 93 -5.94 12.21 -7.03
CA ARG A 93 -4.68 12.88 -6.79
C ARG A 93 -3.54 12.01 -7.31
N ARG A 94 -2.88 12.49 -8.35
CA ARG A 94 -1.86 11.71 -9.05
C ARG A 94 -0.59 11.58 -8.23
N HIS A 95 -0.10 10.36 -8.13
CA HIS A 95 1.07 10.07 -7.32
C HIS A 95 1.80 8.86 -7.87
N ARG A 96 3.03 8.68 -7.43
CA ARG A 96 3.85 7.54 -7.83
C ARG A 96 4.82 7.17 -6.74
N VAL A 97 5.29 5.93 -6.78
CA VAL A 97 6.28 5.44 -5.83
C VAL A 97 7.64 5.60 -6.51
N GLU A 98 8.52 6.39 -5.89
CA GLU A 98 9.84 6.61 -6.43
C GLU A 98 10.82 5.53 -5.98
N MET A 99 10.61 4.97 -4.79
CA MET A 99 11.54 3.99 -4.24
C MET A 99 10.86 3.20 -3.14
N THR A 100 11.19 1.90 -3.04
CA THR A 100 10.84 1.09 -1.88
C THR A 100 12.07 0.32 -1.44
N GLN A 101 12.16 0.07 -0.13
CA GLN A 101 13.24 -0.73 0.43
C GLN A 101 13.00 -2.20 0.13
N ALA A 102 14.03 -2.91 -0.29
CA ALA A 102 13.91 -4.31 -0.67
C ALA A 102 14.11 -5.29 0.47
N ASP A 103 15.02 -4.98 1.40
CA ASP A 103 15.40 -5.91 2.46
C ASP A 103 15.64 -5.16 3.77
N PRO A 104 14.80 -5.39 4.78
CA PRO A 104 13.57 -6.18 4.71
C PRO A 104 12.54 -5.56 3.76
N PRO A 105 11.58 -6.34 3.30
CA PRO A 105 10.59 -5.83 2.34
C PRO A 105 9.78 -4.67 2.92
N THR A 106 9.30 -3.84 2.05
CA THR A 106 8.41 -2.74 2.42
C THR A 106 6.99 -3.25 2.43
N ILE A 107 6.31 -3.10 3.57
CA ILE A 107 4.95 -3.60 3.75
C ILE A 107 4.02 -2.41 3.93
N TRP A 108 3.00 -2.34 3.10
CA TRP A 108 2.00 -1.28 3.16
C TRP A 108 0.66 -1.86 3.55
N LEU A 109 -0.10 -1.10 4.32
CA LEU A 109 -1.51 -1.39 4.56
C LEU A 109 -2.28 -0.28 3.86
N ALA A 110 -3.05 -0.65 2.85
CA ALA A 110 -3.78 0.31 2.05
C ALA A 110 -5.28 0.11 2.23
N VAL A 111 -6.00 1.18 2.55
CA VAL A 111 -7.45 1.16 2.69
C VAL A 111 -8.02 2.02 1.58
N HIS A 112 -8.71 1.38 0.64
CA HIS A 112 -9.34 2.07 -0.48
C HIS A 112 -10.78 2.35 -0.12
N ILE A 113 -11.20 3.59 -0.28
CA ILE A 113 -12.54 4.03 0.13
C ILE A 113 -13.23 4.65 -1.06
N GLU A 114 -14.40 4.12 -1.39
CA GLU A 114 -15.16 4.64 -2.51
C GLU A 114 -15.99 5.83 -2.09
N SER A 115 -16.16 6.75 -3.02
CA SER A 115 -17.05 7.87 -2.81
C SER A 115 -18.47 7.36 -2.67
N THR A 116 -19.27 8.00 -1.82
CA THR A 116 -20.63 7.56 -1.57
C THR A 116 -21.66 8.26 -2.42
N HIS A 117 -21.27 9.03 -3.41
CA HIS A 117 -22.29 9.68 -4.26
C HIS A 117 -21.76 10.00 -5.64
#